data_b0667f7d3f9f2fdcb8bf27bf3b4dd96f
#
_entry.id   b0667f7d3f9f2fdcb8bf27bf3b4dd96f
#
_cell.length_a   1.000
_cell.length_b   1.000
_cell.length_c   1.000
_cell.angle_alpha   90.00
_cell.angle_beta   90.00
_cell.angle_gamma   90.00
#
_symmetry.space_group_name_H-M   'P 1'
#
loop_
_entity.id
_entity.type
_entity.pdbx_description
1 polymer ?
#
loop_
_entity_poly.entity_id
_entity_poly.type
_entity_poly.pdbx_seq_one_letter_code
_entity_poly.pdbx_strand_id
1 'polypeptide(L)'
;TYIQMKMLNSSKGPAVRALRAQSDKRQYMDYMRNIIENNENIYLRQACITDLLVENDRVVGAVDEFGIEYSAGAVVLTTGTSLNGRIFVGLRSYSAGRMGEKAAYGLSESLVKHGINIKKLKTGTPPRVDKRTIDYSKMTIQPGDETLHFYSFKPDRPVRKQYPCYLTRTNEETHNIIRANLDKSPMFRGLIQGVGPRYCPSIEDK
;
A
#
# COMPACT_ATOMS: atom_id res chain seq x y z
N THR A 1 -12.73 6.38 -9.95
CA THR A 1 -12.83 6.19 -8.48
C THR A 1 -12.09 7.27 -7.67
N TYR A 2 -11.43 8.24 -8.36
CA TYR A 2 -10.76 9.35 -7.66
C TYR A 2 -11.75 10.20 -6.88
N ILE A 3 -11.30 10.72 -5.76
CA ILE A 3 -11.99 11.73 -4.94
C ILE A 3 -11.23 13.06 -4.94
N GLN A 4 -9.94 13.04 -5.25
CA GLN A 4 -9.13 14.24 -5.50
C GLN A 4 -7.98 13.91 -6.46
N MET A 5 -7.73 14.79 -7.42
CA MET A 5 -6.60 14.76 -8.33
C MET A 5 -5.71 15.98 -8.08
N LYS A 6 -4.40 15.75 -8.00
CA LYS A 6 -3.45 16.83 -7.78
C LYS A 6 -2.11 16.54 -8.45
N MET A 7 -1.59 17.54 -9.18
CA MET A 7 -0.23 17.50 -9.70
C MET A 7 0.76 17.89 -8.60
N LEU A 8 1.61 16.96 -8.22
CA LEU A 8 2.66 17.18 -7.23
C LEU A 8 3.90 17.80 -7.89
N ASN A 9 4.67 18.54 -7.10
CA ASN A 9 5.95 19.14 -7.51
C ASN A 9 5.83 20.07 -8.73
N SER A 10 4.69 20.69 -8.96
CA SER A 10 4.47 21.57 -10.10
C SER A 10 5.45 22.75 -10.17
N SER A 11 5.94 23.22 -9.00
CA SER A 11 6.94 24.29 -8.89
C SER A 11 8.39 23.85 -9.14
N LYS A 12 8.67 22.54 -9.23
CA LYS A 12 10.04 22.00 -9.32
C LYS A 12 10.47 21.59 -10.73
N GLY A 13 9.69 21.94 -11.74
CA GLY A 13 9.96 21.61 -13.13
C GLY A 13 9.34 20.31 -13.63
N PRO A 14 9.30 20.10 -14.95
CA PRO A 14 8.57 19.01 -15.58
C PRO A 14 9.05 17.60 -15.18
N ALA A 15 10.36 17.41 -15.01
CA ALA A 15 10.98 16.11 -14.76
C ALA A 15 10.53 15.45 -13.44
N VAL A 16 10.05 16.23 -12.48
CA VAL A 16 9.63 15.74 -11.17
C VAL A 16 8.13 15.90 -10.92
N ARG A 17 7.39 16.40 -11.90
CA ARG A 17 5.93 16.47 -11.81
C ARG A 17 5.34 15.06 -11.76
N ALA A 18 4.46 14.82 -10.83
CA ALA A 18 3.79 13.53 -10.67
C ALA A 18 2.32 13.75 -10.35
N LEU A 19 1.46 13.07 -11.08
CA LEU A 19 0.04 13.07 -10.79
C LEU A 19 -0.23 12.22 -9.55
N ARG A 20 -1.05 12.71 -8.63
CA ARG A 20 -1.57 11.96 -7.49
C ARG A 20 -3.08 11.93 -7.55
N ALA A 21 -3.65 10.74 -7.52
CA ALA A 21 -5.07 10.51 -7.30
C ALA A 21 -5.30 9.95 -5.90
N GLN A 22 -6.07 10.64 -5.09
CA GLN A 22 -6.71 10.01 -3.95
C GLN A 22 -7.98 9.35 -4.44
N SER A 23 -8.16 8.07 -4.14
CA SER A 23 -9.29 7.28 -4.63
C SER A 23 -10.12 6.75 -3.47
N ASP A 24 -11.42 6.60 -3.71
CA ASP A 24 -12.28 5.81 -2.85
C ASP A 24 -11.84 4.35 -2.94
N LYS A 25 -11.33 3.84 -1.84
CA LYS A 25 -10.74 2.47 -1.77
C LYS A 25 -11.77 1.40 -2.15
N ARG A 26 -13.00 1.53 -1.67
CA ARG A 26 -14.06 0.54 -1.92
C ARG A 26 -14.48 0.57 -3.38
N GLN A 27 -14.78 1.75 -3.91
CA GLN A 27 -15.12 1.89 -5.33
C GLN A 27 -14.00 1.40 -6.25
N TYR A 28 -12.72 1.61 -5.87
CA TYR A 28 -11.59 1.12 -6.65
C TYR A 28 -11.55 -0.41 -6.67
N MET A 29 -11.73 -1.05 -5.52
CA MET A 29 -11.77 -2.51 -5.41
C MET A 29 -12.91 -3.09 -6.25
N ASP A 30 -14.12 -2.57 -6.09
CA ASP A 30 -15.29 -3.04 -6.81
C ASP A 30 -15.14 -2.85 -8.33
N TYR A 31 -14.59 -1.72 -8.75
CA TYR A 31 -14.33 -1.43 -10.16
C TYR A 31 -13.30 -2.39 -10.77
N MET A 32 -12.17 -2.62 -10.09
CA MET A 32 -11.14 -3.53 -10.59
C MET A 32 -11.61 -4.99 -10.59
N ARG A 33 -12.34 -5.39 -9.54
CA ARG A 33 -12.94 -6.71 -9.48
C ARG A 33 -13.88 -6.95 -10.66
N ASN A 34 -14.75 -5.99 -10.94
CA ASN A 34 -15.68 -6.09 -12.06
C ASN A 34 -14.97 -6.21 -13.42
N ILE A 35 -13.86 -5.49 -13.62
CA ILE A 35 -13.04 -5.63 -14.84
C ILE A 35 -12.46 -7.04 -14.96
N ILE A 36 -11.95 -7.60 -13.87
CA ILE A 36 -11.32 -8.92 -13.87
C ILE A 36 -12.36 -10.02 -14.10
N GLU A 37 -13.48 -9.98 -13.38
CA GLU A 37 -14.53 -11.00 -13.44
C GLU A 37 -15.26 -11.02 -14.78
N ASN A 38 -15.34 -9.89 -15.50
CA ASN A 38 -15.95 -9.81 -16.81
C ASN A 38 -14.97 -10.00 -17.99
N ASN A 39 -13.72 -10.37 -17.71
CA ASN A 39 -12.75 -10.64 -18.77
C ASN A 39 -12.69 -12.14 -19.06
N GLU A 40 -13.07 -12.54 -20.25
CA GLU A 40 -13.13 -13.94 -20.69
C GLU A 40 -11.77 -14.67 -20.67
N ASN A 41 -10.66 -13.92 -20.69
CA ASN A 41 -9.31 -14.47 -20.69
C ASN A 41 -8.70 -14.53 -19.27
N ILE A 42 -9.45 -14.21 -18.21
CA ILE A 42 -8.97 -14.22 -16.84
C ILE A 42 -9.78 -15.22 -16.01
N TYR A 43 -9.09 -16.17 -15.43
CA TYR A 43 -9.66 -17.12 -14.48
C TYR A 43 -9.29 -16.73 -13.05
N LEU A 44 -10.20 -16.06 -12.36
CA LEU A 44 -9.98 -15.66 -10.97
C LEU A 44 -10.11 -16.86 -10.04
N ARG A 45 -9.10 -17.07 -9.19
CA ARG A 45 -9.10 -18.12 -8.15
C ARG A 45 -8.74 -17.51 -6.81
N GLN A 46 -9.44 -17.93 -5.78
CA GLN A 46 -9.10 -17.60 -4.39
C GLN A 46 -8.22 -18.72 -3.83
N ALA A 47 -6.94 -18.46 -3.69
CA ALA A 47 -5.96 -19.40 -3.16
C ALA A 47 -4.80 -18.65 -2.48
N CYS A 48 -4.14 -19.29 -1.54
CA CYS A 48 -2.91 -18.80 -0.95
C CYS A 48 -1.74 -19.59 -1.53
N ILE A 49 -0.98 -18.98 -2.42
CA ILE A 49 0.18 -19.61 -3.05
C ILE A 49 1.33 -19.70 -2.04
N THR A 50 1.88 -20.91 -1.88
CA THR A 50 2.94 -21.23 -0.92
C THR A 50 4.24 -21.63 -1.58
N ASP A 51 4.22 -22.12 -2.82
CA ASP A 51 5.44 -22.56 -3.51
C ASP A 51 5.37 -22.27 -5.01
N LEU A 52 6.53 -22.30 -5.67
CA LEU A 52 6.69 -22.27 -7.12
C LEU A 52 7.04 -23.66 -7.64
N LEU A 53 6.44 -24.06 -8.74
CA LEU A 53 6.87 -25.23 -9.50
C LEU A 53 8.01 -24.82 -10.42
N VAL A 54 9.18 -25.45 -10.23
CA VAL A 54 10.37 -25.16 -11.01
C VAL A 54 10.93 -26.48 -11.56
N GLU A 55 11.08 -26.54 -12.86
CA GLU A 55 11.69 -27.67 -13.58
C GLU A 55 12.79 -27.16 -14.50
N ASN A 56 13.98 -27.76 -14.44
CA ASN A 56 15.12 -27.39 -15.27
C ASN A 56 15.42 -25.86 -15.24
N ASP A 57 15.46 -25.28 -14.06
CA ASP A 57 15.66 -23.83 -13.81
C ASP A 57 14.58 -22.90 -14.43
N ARG A 58 13.45 -23.44 -14.80
CA ARG A 58 12.31 -22.70 -15.35
C ARG A 58 11.10 -22.83 -14.46
N VAL A 59 10.44 -21.72 -14.17
CA VAL A 59 9.14 -21.71 -13.49
C VAL A 59 8.09 -22.28 -14.45
N VAL A 60 7.37 -23.32 -14.02
CA VAL A 60 6.30 -24.01 -14.76
C VAL A 60 4.94 -23.89 -14.08
N GLY A 61 4.87 -23.24 -12.92
CA GLY A 61 3.61 -23.07 -12.20
C GLY A 61 3.79 -22.61 -10.76
N ALA A 62 2.73 -22.78 -10.00
CA ALA A 62 2.67 -22.45 -8.57
C ALA A 62 1.81 -23.48 -7.82
N VAL A 63 2.02 -23.59 -6.50
CA VAL A 63 1.29 -24.50 -5.61
C VAL A 63 0.62 -23.70 -4.51
N ASP A 64 -0.61 -24.04 -4.17
CA ASP A 64 -1.31 -23.40 -3.05
C ASP A 64 -1.14 -24.16 -1.71
N GLU A 65 -1.71 -23.59 -0.65
CA GLU A 65 -1.65 -24.15 0.72
C GLU A 65 -2.29 -25.54 0.87
N PHE A 66 -3.08 -25.97 -0.11
CA PHE A 66 -3.74 -27.29 -0.14
C PHE A 66 -3.01 -28.29 -1.04
N GLY A 67 -1.89 -27.88 -1.66
CA GLY A 67 -1.13 -28.71 -2.57
C GLY A 67 -1.71 -28.77 -3.99
N ILE A 68 -2.65 -27.87 -4.34
CA ILE A 68 -3.18 -27.77 -5.69
C ILE A 68 -2.15 -27.09 -6.58
N GLU A 69 -1.82 -27.72 -7.69
CA GLU A 69 -0.86 -27.22 -8.67
C GLU A 69 -1.56 -26.41 -9.78
N TYR A 70 -1.02 -25.27 -10.07
CA TYR A 70 -1.44 -24.38 -11.15
C TYR A 70 -0.33 -24.31 -12.18
N SER A 71 -0.48 -25.00 -13.30
CA SER A 71 0.50 -24.97 -14.39
C SER A 71 0.44 -23.65 -15.16
N ALA A 72 1.60 -23.05 -15.44
CA ALA A 72 1.69 -21.80 -16.17
C ALA A 72 3.05 -21.64 -16.87
N GLY A 73 3.07 -21.04 -18.04
CA GLY A 73 4.30 -20.71 -18.76
C GLY A 73 5.09 -19.55 -18.17
N ALA A 74 4.47 -18.75 -17.29
CA ALA A 74 5.10 -17.65 -16.55
C ALA A 74 4.28 -17.34 -15.29
N VAL A 75 4.96 -16.85 -14.23
CA VAL A 75 4.34 -16.44 -12.98
C VAL A 75 4.71 -15.00 -12.69
N VAL A 76 3.71 -14.15 -12.39
CA VAL A 76 3.89 -12.75 -11.99
C VAL A 76 3.51 -12.60 -10.53
N LEU A 77 4.45 -12.16 -9.69
CA LEU A 77 4.24 -11.96 -8.27
C LEU A 77 3.82 -10.52 -7.99
N THR A 78 2.62 -10.34 -7.44
CA THR A 78 2.07 -9.04 -7.03
C THR A 78 1.55 -9.10 -5.60
N THR A 79 2.36 -9.63 -4.69
CA THR A 79 2.01 -10.09 -3.35
C THR A 79 1.70 -8.98 -2.34
N GLY A 80 1.85 -7.72 -2.72
CA GLY A 80 1.57 -6.58 -1.84
C GLY A 80 2.39 -6.63 -0.55
N THR A 81 1.73 -6.60 0.61
CA THR A 81 2.34 -6.59 1.94
C THR A 81 2.09 -7.89 2.72
N SER A 82 1.70 -8.96 2.03
CA SER A 82 1.19 -10.17 2.69
C SER A 82 2.26 -11.20 3.02
N LEU A 83 3.38 -11.25 2.27
CA LEU A 83 4.44 -12.24 2.48
C LEU A 83 5.10 -12.07 3.85
N ASN A 84 4.93 -13.06 4.72
CA ASN A 84 5.42 -13.06 6.10
C ASN A 84 5.08 -11.74 6.83
N GLY A 85 3.91 -11.16 6.50
CA GLY A 85 3.48 -9.86 6.98
C GLY A 85 3.28 -9.82 8.48
N ARG A 86 3.60 -8.67 9.11
CA ARG A 86 3.42 -8.43 10.53
C ARG A 86 2.93 -7.01 10.77
N ILE A 87 1.89 -6.87 11.57
CA ILE A 87 1.35 -5.58 11.98
C ILE A 87 1.80 -5.27 13.39
N PHE A 88 2.23 -4.03 13.61
CA PHE A 88 2.58 -3.49 14.91
C PHE A 88 1.57 -2.43 15.32
N VAL A 89 1.10 -2.50 16.57
CA VAL A 89 0.25 -1.48 17.19
C VAL A 89 0.85 -1.17 18.56
N GLY A 90 1.57 -0.08 18.66
CA GLY A 90 2.45 0.18 19.79
C GLY A 90 3.47 -0.96 19.93
N LEU A 91 3.64 -1.47 21.13
CA LEU A 91 4.59 -2.55 21.42
C LEU A 91 4.04 -3.97 21.15
N ARG A 92 2.78 -4.07 20.74
CA ARG A 92 2.16 -5.35 20.38
C ARG A 92 2.26 -5.60 18.89
N SER A 93 2.36 -6.87 18.52
CA SER A 93 2.38 -7.26 17.11
C SER A 93 1.69 -8.60 16.89
N TYR A 94 1.18 -8.77 15.68
CA TYR A 94 0.57 -10.02 15.23
C TYR A 94 0.83 -10.23 13.75
N SER A 95 0.70 -11.48 13.32
CA SER A 95 0.89 -11.88 11.94
C SER A 95 -0.32 -11.51 11.10
N ALA A 96 -0.11 -10.67 10.08
CA ALA A 96 -1.15 -10.27 9.13
C ALA A 96 -0.53 -9.59 7.91
N GLY A 97 -1.16 -9.69 6.76
CA GLY A 97 -0.81 -8.91 5.57
C GLY A 97 -1.30 -7.47 5.68
N ARG A 98 -2.59 -7.32 5.97
CA ARG A 98 -3.28 -6.08 6.35
C ARG A 98 -4.19 -6.35 7.55
N MET A 99 -4.68 -5.29 8.19
CA MET A 99 -5.62 -5.46 9.30
C MET A 99 -6.86 -6.23 8.83
N GLY A 100 -7.15 -7.37 9.51
CA GLY A 100 -8.23 -8.28 9.14
C GLY A 100 -7.89 -9.32 8.06
N GLU A 101 -6.66 -9.33 7.54
CA GLU A 101 -6.22 -10.29 6.53
C GLU A 101 -5.05 -11.13 7.04
N LYS A 102 -5.04 -12.43 6.73
CA LYS A 102 -3.94 -13.31 7.08
C LYS A 102 -2.63 -12.91 6.38
N ALA A 103 -1.50 -13.19 7.01
CA ALA A 103 -0.22 -13.19 6.31
C ALA A 103 -0.12 -14.45 5.43
N ALA A 104 0.59 -14.35 4.32
CA ALA A 104 0.92 -15.49 3.46
C ALA A 104 2.31 -16.02 3.82
N TYR A 105 2.40 -17.32 4.01
CA TYR A 105 3.62 -18.05 4.34
C TYR A 105 3.99 -19.04 3.24
N GLY A 106 5.23 -19.49 3.23
CA GLY A 106 5.74 -20.49 2.29
C GLY A 106 6.37 -19.87 1.04
N LEU A 107 5.68 -18.98 0.37
CA LEU A 107 6.18 -18.41 -0.89
C LEU A 107 7.50 -17.62 -0.72
N SER A 108 7.72 -16.96 0.41
CA SER A 108 9.00 -16.28 0.69
C SER A 108 10.16 -17.27 0.76
N GLU A 109 9.94 -18.39 1.42
CA GLU A 109 10.90 -19.47 1.58
C GLU A 109 11.19 -20.14 0.22
N SER A 110 10.16 -20.35 -0.58
CA SER A 110 10.29 -20.84 -1.95
C SER A 110 11.14 -19.91 -2.81
N LEU A 111 10.90 -18.61 -2.77
CA LEU A 111 11.69 -17.61 -3.51
C LEU A 111 13.17 -17.63 -3.09
N VAL A 112 13.46 -17.72 -1.80
CA VAL A 112 14.83 -17.81 -1.29
C VAL A 112 15.50 -19.10 -1.75
N LYS A 113 14.80 -20.23 -1.72
CA LYS A 113 15.28 -21.52 -2.24
C LYS A 113 15.70 -21.44 -3.70
N HIS A 114 15.02 -20.62 -4.49
CA HIS A 114 15.34 -20.38 -5.90
C HIS A 114 16.29 -19.18 -6.12
N GLY A 115 17.01 -18.74 -5.09
CA GLY A 115 18.09 -17.74 -5.20
C GLY A 115 17.63 -16.29 -5.21
N ILE A 116 16.34 -16.00 -4.96
CA ILE A 116 15.83 -14.64 -4.90
C ILE A 116 16.14 -14.04 -3.53
N ASN A 117 16.85 -12.92 -3.51
CA ASN A 117 17.17 -12.21 -2.28
C ASN A 117 15.97 -11.39 -1.81
N ILE A 118 15.44 -11.73 -0.64
CA ILE A 118 14.28 -11.08 -0.04
C ILE A 118 14.71 -10.15 1.09
N LYS A 119 14.14 -8.95 1.12
CA LYS A 119 14.35 -7.97 2.20
C LYS A 119 13.01 -7.60 2.82
N LYS A 120 13.03 -7.35 4.12
CA LYS A 120 11.87 -6.82 4.84
C LYS A 120 11.79 -5.31 4.68
N LEU A 121 10.63 -4.82 4.30
CA LEU A 121 10.30 -3.40 4.27
C LEU A 121 9.29 -3.07 5.36
N LYS A 122 9.39 -1.89 5.94
CA LYS A 122 8.39 -1.36 6.88
C LYS A 122 7.65 -0.19 6.27
N THR A 123 6.36 -0.08 6.55
CA THR A 123 5.56 1.09 6.22
C THR A 123 4.83 1.59 7.46
N GLY A 124 4.65 2.92 7.56
CA GLY A 124 3.82 3.53 8.60
C GLY A 124 2.40 3.77 8.09
N THR A 125 1.41 3.49 8.92
CA THR A 125 0.02 3.87 8.62
C THR A 125 -0.30 5.16 9.37
N PRO A 126 -0.75 6.22 8.69
CA PRO A 126 -1.16 7.45 9.36
C PRO A 126 -2.37 7.19 10.27
N PRO A 127 -2.51 7.95 11.37
CA PRO A 127 -3.63 7.79 12.29
C PRO A 127 -4.96 8.07 11.55
N ARG A 128 -5.98 7.29 11.89
CA ARG A 128 -7.35 7.55 11.47
C ARG A 128 -8.08 8.22 12.61
N VAL A 129 -8.58 9.41 12.34
CA VAL A 129 -9.29 10.24 13.31
C VAL A 129 -10.78 10.26 13.03
N ASP A 130 -11.59 10.44 14.07
CA ASP A 130 -13.02 10.62 13.92
C ASP A 130 -13.28 11.99 13.30
N LYS A 131 -13.92 12.01 12.14
CA LYS A 131 -14.25 13.24 11.40
C LYS A 131 -15.03 14.26 12.25
N ARG A 132 -15.83 13.79 13.20
CA ARG A 132 -16.63 14.65 14.09
C ARG A 132 -15.81 15.44 15.09
N THR A 133 -14.56 15.00 15.35
CA THR A 133 -13.66 15.65 16.30
C THR A 133 -12.70 16.63 15.64
N ILE A 134 -12.78 16.81 14.33
CA ILE A 134 -11.86 17.67 13.59
C ILE A 134 -12.39 19.10 13.58
N ASP A 135 -11.57 20.03 14.07
CA ASP A 135 -11.81 21.47 13.95
C ASP A 135 -11.24 22.01 12.64
N TYR A 136 -12.06 21.99 11.61
CA TYR A 136 -11.67 22.46 10.28
C TYR A 136 -11.35 23.96 10.21
N SER A 137 -11.81 24.75 11.18
CA SER A 137 -11.53 26.21 11.22
C SER A 137 -10.06 26.52 11.42
N LYS A 138 -9.31 25.59 12.01
CA LYS A 138 -7.86 25.69 12.28
C LYS A 138 -7.00 25.16 11.14
N MET A 139 -7.59 24.78 10.02
CA MET A 139 -6.89 24.12 8.93
C MET A 139 -6.95 24.92 7.64
N THR A 140 -5.96 24.76 6.78
CA THR A 140 -5.96 25.37 5.45
C THR A 140 -6.57 24.39 4.45
N ILE A 141 -7.58 24.83 3.70
CA ILE A 141 -8.21 24.03 2.65
C ILE A 141 -7.20 23.80 1.51
N GLN A 142 -7.05 22.56 1.11
CA GLN A 142 -6.29 22.16 -0.07
C GLN A 142 -7.22 21.51 -1.09
N PRO A 143 -7.70 22.25 -2.08
CA PRO A 143 -8.53 21.70 -3.15
C PRO A 143 -7.72 20.80 -4.08
N GLY A 144 -8.40 19.98 -4.86
CA GLY A 144 -7.83 19.34 -6.04
C GLY A 144 -7.51 20.38 -7.12
N ASP A 145 -6.83 19.93 -8.16
CA ASP A 145 -6.53 20.81 -9.29
C ASP A 145 -7.80 21.08 -10.10
N GLU A 146 -7.96 22.31 -10.59
CA GLU A 146 -9.07 22.70 -11.48
C GLU A 146 -8.91 22.03 -12.84
N THR A 147 -7.70 22.03 -13.37
CA THR A 147 -7.36 21.30 -14.59
C THR A 147 -7.08 19.84 -14.26
N LEU A 148 -7.96 18.95 -14.70
CA LEU A 148 -7.83 17.53 -14.43
C LEU A 148 -6.84 16.87 -15.38
N HIS A 149 -5.86 16.20 -14.81
CA HIS A 149 -4.97 15.27 -15.49
C HIS A 149 -5.34 13.84 -15.12
N PHE A 150 -5.21 12.92 -16.05
CA PHE A 150 -5.61 11.52 -15.84
C PHE A 150 -4.45 10.58 -16.17
N TYR A 151 -4.42 9.42 -15.53
CA TYR A 151 -3.49 8.34 -15.86
C TYR A 151 -3.86 7.61 -17.15
N SER A 152 -5.14 7.67 -17.53
CA SER A 152 -5.64 7.00 -18.72
C SER A 152 -5.48 7.87 -19.97
N PHE A 153 -5.08 7.23 -21.08
CA PHE A 153 -5.08 7.84 -22.42
C PHE A 153 -6.44 7.70 -23.14
N LYS A 154 -7.41 6.98 -22.56
CA LYS A 154 -8.75 6.84 -23.12
C LYS A 154 -9.48 8.19 -23.15
N PRO A 155 -10.27 8.50 -24.20
CA PRO A 155 -11.01 9.75 -24.30
C PRO A 155 -12.10 9.88 -23.24
N ASP A 156 -12.78 8.78 -22.93
CA ASP A 156 -13.87 8.75 -21.96
C ASP A 156 -13.33 8.80 -20.52
N ARG A 157 -13.29 10.01 -19.99
CA ARG A 157 -12.76 10.28 -18.67
C ARG A 157 -13.87 10.90 -17.81
N PRO A 158 -14.42 10.17 -16.84
CA PRO A 158 -15.49 10.70 -16.01
C PRO A 158 -14.98 11.84 -15.14
N VAL A 159 -15.58 13.01 -15.29
CA VAL A 159 -15.36 14.14 -14.39
C VAL A 159 -16.25 13.95 -13.17
N ARG A 160 -15.63 13.97 -11.98
CA ARG A 160 -16.32 13.80 -10.69
C ARG A 160 -16.12 15.02 -9.81
N LYS A 161 -17.06 15.27 -8.92
CA LYS A 161 -16.88 16.24 -7.84
C LYS A 161 -15.67 15.87 -7.00
N GLN A 162 -14.74 16.80 -6.83
CA GLN A 162 -13.59 16.61 -5.97
C GLN A 162 -13.90 17.03 -4.53
N TYR A 163 -13.24 16.35 -3.58
CA TYR A 163 -13.30 16.67 -2.16
C TYR A 163 -11.98 17.30 -1.73
N PRO A 164 -12.01 18.43 -1.01
CA PRO A 164 -10.79 19.05 -0.54
C PRO A 164 -10.12 18.22 0.57
N CYS A 165 -8.80 18.30 0.65
CA CYS A 165 -8.05 17.95 1.84
C CYS A 165 -7.89 19.18 2.73
N TYR A 166 -7.46 18.97 3.96
CA TYR A 166 -7.20 20.02 4.94
C TYR A 166 -5.78 19.85 5.47
N LEU A 167 -5.02 20.92 5.39
CA LEU A 167 -3.63 20.95 5.86
C LEU A 167 -3.60 21.44 7.30
N THR A 168 -2.91 20.70 8.13
CA THR A 168 -2.48 21.13 9.45
C THR A 168 -0.97 20.97 9.58
N ARG A 169 -0.40 21.49 10.63
CA ARG A 169 1.04 21.42 10.89
C ARG A 169 1.28 20.94 12.31
N THR A 170 2.38 20.26 12.51
CA THR A 170 2.90 19.98 13.84
C THR A 170 3.42 21.28 14.48
N ASN A 171 3.39 21.34 15.78
CA ASN A 171 3.93 22.41 16.60
C ASN A 171 4.89 21.84 17.65
N GLU A 172 5.46 22.68 18.45
CA GLU A 172 6.44 22.28 19.47
C GLU A 172 5.84 21.34 20.52
N GLU A 173 4.59 21.55 20.92
CA GLU A 173 3.88 20.65 21.84
C GLU A 173 3.74 19.25 21.23
N THR A 174 3.35 19.16 19.95
CA THR A 174 3.31 17.89 19.21
C THR A 174 4.67 17.20 19.21
N HIS A 175 5.75 17.96 18.96
CA HIS A 175 7.10 17.41 18.95
C HIS A 175 7.54 16.93 20.33
N ASN A 176 7.20 17.66 21.38
CA ASN A 176 7.51 17.28 22.76
C ASN A 176 6.77 16.00 23.17
N ILE A 177 5.51 15.84 22.80
CA ILE A 177 4.75 14.62 23.01
C ILE A 177 5.41 13.43 22.31
N ILE A 178 5.83 13.61 21.05
CA ILE A 178 6.50 12.56 20.28
C ILE A 178 7.82 12.17 20.97
N ARG A 179 8.67 13.15 21.30
CA ARG A 179 9.96 12.91 21.96
C ARG A 179 9.82 12.19 23.30
N ALA A 180 8.82 12.58 24.10
CA ALA A 180 8.54 11.96 25.38
C ALA A 180 8.02 10.51 25.29
N ASN A 181 7.67 10.04 24.09
CA ASN A 181 7.09 8.70 23.87
C ASN A 181 7.88 7.86 22.85
N LEU A 182 9.09 8.25 22.49
CA LEU A 182 9.93 7.46 21.55
C LEU A 182 10.23 6.06 22.09
N ASP A 183 10.34 5.92 23.41
CA ASP A 183 10.51 4.63 24.09
C ASP A 183 9.32 3.67 23.91
N LYS A 184 8.15 4.17 23.51
CA LYS A 184 6.94 3.40 23.20
C LYS A 184 6.80 3.10 21.71
N SER A 185 7.68 3.65 20.87
CA SER A 185 7.69 3.35 19.44
C SER A 185 8.37 2.01 19.17
N PRO A 186 7.72 1.06 18.49
CA PRO A 186 8.31 -0.23 18.18
C PRO A 186 9.51 -0.11 17.23
N MET A 187 9.58 0.96 16.45
CA MET A 187 10.69 1.26 15.57
C MET A 187 11.94 1.67 16.38
N PHE A 188 11.81 2.64 17.29
CA PHE A 188 12.93 3.10 18.13
C PHE A 188 13.38 2.05 19.14
N ARG A 189 12.52 1.10 19.48
CA ARG A 189 12.88 -0.07 20.31
C ARG A 189 13.51 -1.22 19.53
N GLY A 190 13.72 -1.08 18.23
CA GLY A 190 14.30 -2.12 17.41
C GLY A 190 13.40 -3.37 17.20
N LEU A 191 12.11 -3.28 17.54
CA LEU A 191 11.16 -4.39 17.36
C LEU A 191 10.77 -4.60 15.90
N ILE A 192 10.85 -3.56 15.10
CA ILE A 192 10.58 -3.61 13.67
C ILE A 192 11.90 -3.86 12.93
N GLN A 193 12.03 -5.07 12.42
CA GLN A 193 13.14 -5.45 11.53
C GLN A 193 12.74 -5.15 10.08
N GLY A 194 13.21 -4.04 9.56
CA GLY A 194 12.95 -3.68 8.17
C GLY A 194 13.36 -2.24 7.86
N VAL A 195 13.66 -2.00 6.60
CA VAL A 195 14.02 -0.66 6.11
C VAL A 195 12.76 0.04 5.62
N GLY A 196 12.56 1.28 6.06
CA GLY A 196 11.48 2.11 5.52
C GLY A 196 11.80 2.51 4.07
N PRO A 197 10.88 2.35 3.11
CA PRO A 197 11.08 2.93 1.80
C PRO A 197 11.15 4.45 1.91
N ARG A 198 11.91 5.09 1.01
CA ARG A 198 12.24 6.52 1.05
C ARG A 198 11.04 7.45 1.27
N TYR A 199 9.88 7.08 0.75
CA TYR A 199 8.68 7.91 0.77
C TYR A 199 7.65 7.51 1.83
N CYS A 200 8.01 6.64 2.76
CA CYS A 200 7.15 6.22 3.87
C CYS A 200 7.84 6.39 5.24
N PRO A 201 8.40 7.58 5.55
CA PRO A 201 8.93 7.83 6.87
C PRO A 201 7.78 7.95 7.88
N SER A 202 7.97 7.46 9.08
CA SER A 202 7.07 7.75 10.19
C SER A 202 7.27 9.17 10.71
N ILE A 203 6.30 9.70 11.44
CA ILE A 203 6.38 11.06 11.97
C ILE A 203 7.52 11.22 12.98
N GLU A 204 7.89 10.14 13.64
CA GLU A 204 9.00 10.09 14.61
C GLU A 204 10.38 10.23 13.93
N ASP A 205 10.48 9.92 12.63
CA ASP A 205 11.70 10.03 11.83
C ASP A 205 11.90 11.42 11.23
N LYS A 206 10.91 12.29 11.33
CA LYS A 206 10.90 13.64 10.77
C LYS A 206 11.22 14.67 11.83
#